data_c60b7df611f7cf6cc19dc9779acf1d0b
#
_entry.id   c60b7df611f7cf6cc19dc9779acf1d0b
#
_cell.length_a   1.000
_cell.length_b   1.000
_cell.length_c   1.000
_cell.angle_alpha   90.00
_cell.angle_beta   90.00
_cell.angle_gamma   90.00
#
_symmetry.space_group_name_H-M   'P 1'
#
loop_
_entity.id
_entity.type
_entity.pdbx_description
1 polymer ?
#
loop_
_entity_poly.entity_id
_entity_poly.type
_entity_poly.pdbx_seq_one_letter_code
_entity_poly.pdbx_strand_id
1 'polypeptide(L)'
;MPQATDPWGRPVLEDGPRYGPLDGSEDAWPAQPMLVRTDEDVVTCAAGFARAFSSEYFFTIWLIAVGPDGWTTRSAAELLDMPQRPPPGARLALDHMAAELDRLSPGCTVVAAIASPDGGDRGHREVAWTRALLDAGAEFGLAWRGIVAVGAYRARLLHAAVPR
;
A
#
# COMPACT_ATOMS: atom_id res chain seq x y z
N MET A 1 3.68 28.46 9.33
CA MET A 1 3.74 27.09 9.85
C MET A 1 4.61 26.25 8.95
N PRO A 2 5.51 25.44 9.50
CA PRO A 2 6.25 24.51 8.67
C PRO A 2 5.27 23.55 8.03
N GLN A 3 5.41 23.36 6.74
CA GLN A 3 4.62 22.40 6.00
C GLN A 3 5.04 20.98 6.42
N ALA A 4 4.08 20.13 6.71
CA ALA A 4 4.36 18.73 7.01
C ALA A 4 5.06 18.10 5.81
N THR A 5 6.07 17.31 6.08
CA THR A 5 6.78 16.55 5.06
C THR A 5 6.54 15.06 5.21
N ASP A 6 6.52 14.36 4.10
CA ASP A 6 6.49 12.91 4.10
C ASP A 6 7.85 12.34 4.60
N PRO A 7 7.95 11.03 4.86
CA PRO A 7 9.22 10.43 5.30
C PRO A 7 10.39 10.63 4.34
N TRP A 8 10.11 11.08 3.12
CA TRP A 8 11.12 11.39 2.10
C TRP A 8 11.48 12.88 2.05
N GLY A 9 10.92 13.71 2.96
CA GLY A 9 11.16 15.14 3.01
C GLY A 9 10.37 15.95 1.97
N ARG A 10 9.37 15.37 1.32
CA ARG A 10 8.53 16.06 0.34
C ARG A 10 7.36 16.73 1.03
N PRO A 11 6.91 17.89 0.53
CA PRO A 11 5.72 18.54 1.09
C PRO A 11 4.49 17.64 0.99
N VAL A 12 3.79 17.47 2.09
CA VAL A 12 2.49 16.83 2.10
C VAL A 12 1.45 17.88 1.72
N LEU A 13 0.68 17.63 0.68
CA LEU A 13 -0.38 18.53 0.26
C LEU A 13 -1.50 18.52 1.30
N GLU A 14 -2.03 19.71 1.61
CA GLU A 14 -3.09 19.86 2.61
C GLU A 14 -4.38 19.10 2.26
N ASP A 15 -4.61 18.83 0.98
CA ASP A 15 -5.85 18.28 0.46
C ASP A 15 -5.96 16.75 0.56
N GLY A 16 -4.97 16.08 1.10
CA GLY A 16 -5.05 14.64 1.26
C GLY A 16 -3.93 14.12 2.12
N PRO A 17 -4.25 13.50 3.25
CA PRO A 17 -3.26 12.76 3.97
C PRO A 17 -2.68 11.71 3.03
N ARG A 18 -1.40 11.80 2.78
CA ARG A 18 -0.67 10.76 2.06
C ARG A 18 -0.43 9.57 2.98
N TYR A 19 -0.72 9.75 4.26
CA TYR A 19 -0.61 8.75 5.31
C TYR A 19 -1.85 8.83 6.19
N GLY A 20 -2.38 7.68 6.59
CA GLY A 20 -3.50 7.61 7.49
C GLY A 20 -4.85 7.56 6.78
N PRO A 21 -5.94 7.77 7.54
CA PRO A 21 -7.27 7.69 6.96
C PRO A 21 -7.41 8.75 5.88
N LEU A 22 -7.89 8.33 4.73
CA LEU A 22 -8.46 9.29 3.79
C LEU A 22 -9.56 10.04 4.56
N ASP A 23 -9.61 11.35 4.37
CA ASP A 23 -10.60 12.15 5.05
C ASP A 23 -11.97 11.53 4.82
N GLY A 24 -12.76 11.38 5.82
CA GLY A 24 -13.96 10.56 5.84
C GLY A 24 -15.06 10.87 4.83
N SER A 25 -14.76 11.47 3.67
CA SER A 25 -15.74 11.56 2.62
C SER A 25 -15.91 10.17 2.01
N GLU A 26 -17.09 9.61 2.09
CA GLU A 26 -17.42 8.33 1.47
C GLU A 26 -17.11 8.31 -0.02
N ASP A 27 -17.15 9.47 -0.65
CA ASP A 27 -16.86 9.67 -2.07
C ASP A 27 -15.37 9.55 -2.42
N ALA A 28 -14.48 9.73 -1.44
CA ALA A 28 -13.03 9.62 -1.66
C ALA A 28 -12.51 8.19 -1.60
N TRP A 29 -13.26 7.26 -1.05
CA TRP A 29 -12.88 5.85 -1.00
C TRP A 29 -13.41 5.14 -2.24
N PRO A 30 -12.56 4.47 -3.03
CA PRO A 30 -12.92 4.01 -4.39
C PRO A 30 -13.92 2.89 -4.41
N ALA A 31 -14.10 2.20 -3.31
CA ALA A 31 -14.92 1.01 -3.30
C ALA A 31 -15.74 0.91 -2.02
N GLN A 32 -16.87 0.25 -2.13
CA GLN A 32 -17.56 -0.31 -0.99
C GLN A 32 -16.58 -1.16 -0.17
N PRO A 33 -16.75 -1.27 1.15
CA PRO A 33 -15.95 -2.21 1.93
C PRO A 33 -15.95 -3.59 1.27
N MET A 34 -14.79 -4.20 1.17
CA MET A 34 -14.59 -5.46 0.49
C MET A 34 -14.07 -6.50 1.47
N LEU A 35 -14.60 -7.72 1.37
CA LEU A 35 -14.12 -8.85 2.14
C LEU A 35 -12.95 -9.51 1.39
N VAL A 36 -11.79 -9.56 2.03
CA VAL A 36 -10.55 -10.07 1.45
C VAL A 36 -10.22 -11.41 2.09
N ARG A 37 -10.57 -12.50 1.44
CA ARG A 37 -10.37 -13.87 1.95
C ARG A 37 -9.45 -14.72 1.10
N THR A 38 -9.47 -14.52 -0.21
CA THR A 38 -8.73 -15.32 -1.18
C THR A 38 -7.63 -14.49 -1.84
N ASP A 39 -6.69 -15.16 -2.50
CA ASP A 39 -5.67 -14.49 -3.30
C ASP A 39 -6.29 -13.64 -4.42
N GLU A 40 -7.38 -14.12 -5.00
CA GLU A 40 -8.14 -13.35 -5.99
C GLU A 40 -8.72 -12.07 -5.39
N ASP A 41 -9.26 -12.13 -4.16
CA ASP A 41 -9.73 -10.95 -3.44
C ASP A 41 -8.60 -9.96 -3.18
N VAL A 42 -7.42 -10.44 -2.83
CA VAL A 42 -6.23 -9.61 -2.63
C VAL A 42 -5.87 -8.85 -3.91
N VAL A 43 -5.83 -9.54 -5.04
CA VAL A 43 -5.55 -8.91 -6.34
C VAL A 43 -6.62 -7.89 -6.71
N THR A 44 -7.89 -8.24 -6.53
CA THR A 44 -9.01 -7.34 -6.81
C THR A 44 -8.97 -6.09 -5.93
N CYS A 45 -8.70 -6.26 -4.65
CA CYS A 45 -8.56 -5.15 -3.70
C CYS A 45 -7.43 -4.20 -4.12
N ALA A 46 -6.24 -4.74 -4.35
CA ALA A 46 -5.07 -3.96 -4.72
C ALA A 46 -5.27 -3.22 -6.05
N ALA A 47 -5.77 -3.91 -7.05
CA ALA A 47 -5.98 -3.33 -8.37
C ALA A 47 -7.06 -2.24 -8.35
N GLY A 48 -8.17 -2.50 -7.69
CA GLY A 48 -9.26 -1.52 -7.58
C GLY A 48 -8.81 -0.26 -6.87
N PHE A 49 -8.11 -0.41 -5.76
CA PHE A 49 -7.61 0.72 -4.99
C PHE A 49 -6.55 1.51 -5.76
N ALA A 50 -5.54 0.84 -6.27
CA ALA A 50 -4.44 1.48 -6.97
C ALA A 50 -4.90 2.21 -8.23
N ARG A 51 -5.78 1.61 -9.02
CA ARG A 51 -6.31 2.24 -10.24
C ARG A 51 -7.19 3.45 -9.96
N ALA A 52 -7.87 3.47 -8.81
CA ALA A 52 -8.71 4.60 -8.44
C ALA A 52 -7.91 5.79 -7.93
N PHE A 53 -6.80 5.56 -7.22
CA PHE A 53 -6.08 6.60 -6.51
C PHE A 53 -4.67 6.89 -7.03
N SER A 54 -4.03 5.95 -7.74
CA SER A 54 -2.67 6.16 -8.22
C SER A 54 -2.63 7.15 -9.38
N SER A 55 -1.57 7.96 -9.41
CA SER A 55 -1.27 8.81 -10.55
C SER A 55 -0.94 7.94 -11.78
N GLU A 56 -1.38 8.37 -12.95
CA GLU A 56 -1.03 7.76 -14.23
C GLU A 56 0.46 7.89 -14.59
N TYR A 57 1.19 8.74 -13.88
CA TYR A 57 2.55 9.11 -14.23
C TYR A 57 3.61 8.58 -13.27
N PHE A 58 3.22 8.14 -12.06
CA PHE A 58 4.16 7.84 -11.01
C PHE A 58 4.08 6.39 -10.55
N PHE A 59 5.25 5.84 -10.24
CA PHE A 59 5.34 4.60 -9.51
C PHE A 59 4.94 4.83 -8.04
N THR A 60 3.94 4.11 -7.59
CA THR A 60 3.34 4.30 -6.27
C THR A 60 3.24 2.96 -5.55
N ILE A 61 3.51 2.98 -4.26
CA ILE A 61 3.27 1.82 -3.39
C ILE A 61 2.15 2.18 -2.42
N TRP A 62 1.12 1.36 -2.40
CA TRP A 62 0.01 1.46 -1.46
C TRP A 62 0.09 0.38 -0.41
N LEU A 63 -0.15 0.74 0.84
CA LEU A 63 -0.38 -0.19 1.95
C LEU A 63 -1.82 -0.01 2.39
N ILE A 64 -2.65 -1.04 2.20
CA ILE A 64 -4.09 -1.00 2.45
C ILE A 64 -4.38 -1.89 3.66
N ALA A 65 -4.94 -1.31 4.72
CA ALA A 65 -5.25 -2.06 5.93
C ALA A 65 -6.54 -2.87 5.77
N VAL A 66 -6.46 -4.14 6.12
CA VAL A 66 -7.59 -5.08 6.19
C VAL A 66 -7.79 -5.45 7.66
N GLY A 67 -8.99 -5.28 8.16
CA GLY A 67 -9.29 -5.55 9.56
C GLY A 67 -9.20 -7.03 9.93
N PRO A 68 -9.22 -7.35 11.24
CA PRO A 68 -9.20 -8.74 11.72
C PRO A 68 -10.35 -9.59 11.21
N ASP A 69 -11.47 -8.96 10.88
CA ASP A 69 -12.67 -9.60 10.31
C ASP A 69 -12.53 -9.91 8.80
N GLY A 70 -11.46 -9.47 8.17
CA GLY A 70 -11.21 -9.65 6.74
C GLY A 70 -11.76 -8.55 5.85
N TRP A 71 -12.49 -7.59 6.41
CA TRP A 71 -13.00 -6.45 5.66
C TRP A 71 -11.95 -5.35 5.51
N THR A 72 -11.91 -4.73 4.33
CA THR A 72 -11.09 -3.53 4.14
C THR A 72 -11.51 -2.43 5.11
N THR A 73 -10.52 -1.73 5.64
CA THR A 73 -10.72 -0.55 6.46
C THR A 73 -10.64 0.70 5.59
N ARG A 74 -10.83 1.87 6.18
CA ARG A 74 -10.58 3.15 5.49
C ARG A 74 -9.18 3.69 5.76
N SER A 75 -8.25 2.83 6.15
CA SER A 75 -6.88 3.20 6.43
C SER A 75 -5.97 2.67 5.34
N ALA A 76 -5.23 3.57 4.72
CA ALA A 76 -4.23 3.24 3.73
C ALA A 76 -3.07 4.22 3.82
N ALA A 77 -1.91 3.81 3.35
CA ALA A 77 -0.74 4.66 3.26
C ALA A 77 -0.16 4.60 1.86
N GLU A 78 0.42 5.69 1.42
CA GLU A 78 0.95 5.86 0.07
C GLU A 78 2.41 6.27 0.09
N LEU A 79 3.23 5.59 -0.71
CA LEU A 79 4.56 6.04 -1.09
C LEU A 79 4.52 6.45 -2.56
N LEU A 80 4.42 7.76 -2.80
CA LEU A 80 4.29 8.33 -4.13
C LEU A 80 5.66 8.56 -4.77
N ASP A 81 5.74 8.34 -6.07
CA ASP A 81 6.92 8.63 -6.89
C ASP A 81 8.18 7.92 -6.39
N MET A 82 8.06 6.61 -6.25
CA MET A 82 9.15 5.80 -5.73
C MET A 82 10.21 5.52 -6.81
N PRO A 83 11.49 5.45 -6.41
CA PRO A 83 12.53 4.99 -7.32
C PRO A 83 12.36 3.51 -7.64
N GLN A 84 13.01 3.07 -8.71
CA GLN A 84 12.93 1.67 -9.14
C GLN A 84 13.51 0.69 -8.13
N ARG A 85 14.46 1.14 -7.32
CA ARG A 85 15.01 0.37 -6.20
C ARG A 85 14.70 1.07 -4.89
N PRO A 86 14.40 0.30 -3.82
CA PRO A 86 14.17 0.90 -2.52
C PRO A 86 15.37 1.74 -2.09
N PRO A 87 15.19 3.03 -1.78
CA PRO A 87 16.28 3.87 -1.28
C PRO A 87 16.64 3.49 0.16
N PRO A 88 17.81 3.93 0.68
CA PRO A 88 18.20 3.64 2.06
C PRO A 88 17.20 4.07 3.12
N GLY A 89 16.42 5.12 2.85
CA GLY A 89 15.37 5.60 3.75
C GLY A 89 14.06 4.81 3.71
N ALA A 90 13.90 3.86 2.79
CA ALA A 90 12.67 3.11 2.61
C ALA A 90 12.24 2.36 3.88
N ARG A 91 13.19 1.77 4.57
CA ARG A 91 12.97 1.01 5.79
C ARG A 91 12.34 1.88 6.89
N LEU A 92 12.88 3.08 7.10
CA LEU A 92 12.36 4.02 8.09
C LEU A 92 10.94 4.48 7.73
N ALA A 93 10.71 4.75 6.46
CA ALA A 93 9.40 5.13 5.96
C ALA A 93 8.37 4.01 6.17
N LEU A 94 8.75 2.77 5.88
CA LEU A 94 7.89 1.61 6.06
C LEU A 94 7.59 1.33 7.53
N ASP A 95 8.57 1.51 8.41
CA ASP A 95 8.35 1.43 9.86
C ASP A 95 7.32 2.46 10.32
N HIS A 96 7.47 3.70 9.88
CA HIS A 96 6.55 4.78 10.24
C HIS A 96 5.13 4.50 9.74
N MET A 97 5.00 4.01 8.52
CA MET A 97 3.70 3.64 7.94
C MET A 97 3.07 2.45 8.66
N ALA A 98 3.86 1.46 9.02
CA ALA A 98 3.41 0.30 9.79
C ALA A 98 2.84 0.72 11.15
N ALA A 99 3.55 1.58 11.87
CA ALA A 99 3.10 2.09 13.16
C ALA A 99 1.80 2.88 13.03
N GLU A 100 1.67 3.68 11.99
CA GLU A 100 0.47 4.48 11.74
C GLU A 100 -0.74 3.60 11.38
N LEU A 101 -0.54 2.60 10.55
CA LEU A 101 -1.61 1.66 10.19
C LEU A 101 -2.08 0.86 11.41
N ASP A 102 -1.16 0.41 12.24
CA ASP A 102 -1.50 -0.31 13.48
C ASP A 102 -2.27 0.59 14.46
N ARG A 103 -1.89 1.85 14.55
CA ARG A 103 -2.58 2.84 15.38
C ARG A 103 -4.02 3.08 14.90
N LEU A 104 -4.23 3.18 13.58
CA LEU A 104 -5.53 3.47 12.99
C LEU A 104 -6.43 2.23 12.91
N SER A 105 -5.85 1.08 12.69
CA SER A 105 -6.55 -0.20 12.53
C SER A 105 -5.81 -1.29 13.31
N PRO A 106 -5.94 -1.32 14.64
CA PRO A 106 -5.24 -2.31 15.47
C PRO A 106 -5.54 -3.74 15.02
N GLY A 107 -4.51 -4.57 14.93
CA GLY A 107 -4.64 -5.96 14.52
C GLY A 107 -4.91 -6.16 13.03
N CYS A 108 -4.75 -5.13 12.20
CA CYS A 108 -4.94 -5.25 10.77
C CYS A 108 -3.87 -6.13 10.11
N THR A 109 -4.24 -6.71 8.98
CA THR A 109 -3.28 -7.21 7.98
C THR A 109 -3.19 -6.21 6.84
N VAL A 110 -2.20 -6.34 5.98
CA VAL A 110 -1.93 -5.33 4.96
C VAL A 110 -1.89 -5.97 3.57
N VAL A 111 -2.60 -5.36 2.64
CA VAL A 111 -2.46 -5.60 1.21
C VAL A 111 -1.55 -4.50 0.66
N ALA A 112 -0.45 -4.89 0.03
CA ALA A 112 0.42 -3.94 -0.67
C ALA A 112 0.15 -3.97 -2.17
N ALA A 113 0.05 -2.79 -2.77
CA ALA A 113 -0.05 -2.63 -4.21
C ALA A 113 1.19 -1.88 -4.71
N ILE A 114 1.96 -2.52 -5.58
CA ILE A 114 3.10 -1.91 -6.27
C ILE A 114 2.60 -1.50 -7.65
N ALA A 115 2.27 -0.22 -7.80
CA ALA A 115 1.50 0.28 -8.93
C ALA A 115 2.31 1.18 -9.85
N SER A 116 2.23 0.92 -11.13
CA SER A 116 2.74 1.83 -12.17
C SER A 116 1.99 1.58 -13.47
N PRO A 117 1.91 2.59 -14.38
CA PRO A 117 1.18 2.43 -15.64
C PRO A 117 1.68 1.27 -16.50
N ASP A 118 2.98 1.04 -16.54
CA ASP A 118 3.65 -0.01 -17.30
C ASP A 118 3.88 -1.30 -16.50
N GLY A 119 3.39 -1.35 -15.27
CA GLY A 119 3.60 -2.45 -14.33
C GLY A 119 2.58 -3.58 -14.46
N GLY A 120 2.37 -4.27 -13.38
CA GLY A 120 1.39 -5.34 -13.26
C GLY A 120 1.99 -6.72 -13.49
N ASP A 121 3.31 -6.83 -13.51
CA ASP A 121 4.02 -8.09 -13.65
C ASP A 121 5.24 -8.14 -12.71
N ARG A 122 5.92 -9.27 -12.70
CA ARG A 122 7.10 -9.50 -11.88
C ARG A 122 8.35 -8.96 -12.57
N GLY A 123 8.56 -7.66 -12.48
CA GLY A 123 9.78 -7.00 -12.98
C GLY A 123 10.84 -6.82 -11.90
N HIS A 124 11.99 -6.28 -12.27
CA HIS A 124 13.09 -6.01 -11.32
C HIS A 124 12.66 -5.09 -10.18
N ARG A 125 11.92 -4.05 -10.49
CA ARG A 125 11.37 -3.09 -9.55
C ARG A 125 10.43 -3.77 -8.55
N GLU A 126 9.51 -4.55 -9.07
CA GLU A 126 8.50 -5.26 -8.27
C GLU A 126 9.16 -6.28 -7.35
N VAL A 127 10.17 -7.00 -7.81
CA VAL A 127 10.92 -7.96 -6.99
C VAL A 127 11.71 -7.26 -5.89
N ALA A 128 12.39 -6.15 -6.21
CA ALA A 128 13.18 -5.40 -5.23
C ALA A 128 12.30 -4.81 -4.13
N TRP A 129 11.18 -4.22 -4.49
CA TRP A 129 10.24 -3.65 -3.52
C TRP A 129 9.50 -4.71 -2.72
N THR A 130 9.14 -5.84 -3.33
CA THR A 130 8.55 -6.97 -2.59
C THR A 130 9.48 -7.45 -1.50
N ARG A 131 10.77 -7.59 -1.80
CA ARG A 131 11.78 -7.97 -0.80
C ARG A 131 11.86 -6.95 0.34
N ALA A 132 11.90 -5.66 0.02
CA ALA A 132 11.95 -4.61 1.02
C ALA A 132 10.70 -4.61 1.92
N LEU A 133 9.53 -4.82 1.34
CA LEU A 133 8.27 -4.92 2.09
C LEU A 133 8.26 -6.15 3.01
N LEU A 134 8.69 -7.29 2.54
CA LEU A 134 8.77 -8.51 3.35
C LEU A 134 9.76 -8.37 4.50
N ASP A 135 10.92 -7.78 4.26
CA ASP A 135 11.92 -7.52 5.29
C ASP A 135 11.38 -6.55 6.36
N ALA A 136 10.69 -5.50 5.94
CA ALA A 136 10.05 -4.57 6.84
C ALA A 136 8.95 -5.25 7.67
N GLY A 137 8.16 -6.09 7.06
CA GLY A 137 7.12 -6.85 7.76
C GLY A 137 7.69 -7.78 8.82
N ALA A 138 8.76 -8.46 8.51
CA ALA A 138 9.46 -9.34 9.46
C ALA A 138 10.05 -8.55 10.64
N GLU A 139 10.56 -7.35 10.39
CA GLU A 139 11.20 -6.53 11.41
C GLU A 139 10.20 -5.74 12.26
N PHE A 140 9.19 -5.15 11.64
CA PHE A 140 8.25 -4.23 12.31
C PHE A 140 6.90 -4.86 12.62
N GLY A 141 6.73 -6.15 12.36
CA GLY A 141 5.52 -6.88 12.71
C GLY A 141 4.33 -6.66 11.78
N LEU A 142 4.57 -6.24 10.54
CA LEU A 142 3.51 -6.18 9.54
C LEU A 142 3.10 -7.58 9.10
N ALA A 143 1.82 -7.88 9.20
CA ALA A 143 1.25 -9.11 8.69
C ALA A 143 0.70 -8.87 7.29
N TRP A 144 1.34 -9.45 6.29
CA TRP A 144 0.92 -9.30 4.90
C TRP A 144 -0.27 -10.20 4.56
N ARG A 145 -1.30 -9.60 4.00
CA ARG A 145 -2.39 -10.34 3.34
C ARG A 145 -1.99 -10.73 1.91
N GLY A 146 -1.17 -9.93 1.30
CA GLY A 146 -0.57 -10.17 0.00
C GLY A 146 0.11 -8.93 -0.56
N ILE A 147 0.95 -9.14 -1.56
CA ILE A 147 1.65 -8.08 -2.29
C ILE A 147 1.35 -8.28 -3.77
N VAL A 148 0.87 -7.24 -4.42
CA VAL A 148 0.34 -7.30 -5.79
C VAL A 148 1.03 -6.24 -6.66
N ALA A 149 1.49 -6.65 -7.84
CA ALA A 149 1.88 -5.71 -8.90
C ALA A 149 0.63 -5.27 -9.64
N VAL A 150 0.45 -3.97 -9.81
CA VAL A 150 -0.71 -3.39 -10.50
C VAL A 150 -0.24 -2.48 -11.63
N GLY A 151 -0.70 -2.76 -12.83
CA GLY A 151 -0.52 -1.91 -14.00
C GLY A 151 -1.85 -1.38 -14.53
N ALA A 152 -1.79 -0.64 -15.63
CA ALA A 152 -2.99 -0.11 -16.27
C ALA A 152 -3.92 -1.22 -16.78
N TYR A 153 -3.34 -2.32 -17.23
CA TYR A 153 -4.09 -3.38 -17.94
C TYR A 153 -4.00 -4.76 -17.27
N ARG A 154 -3.12 -4.93 -16.31
CA ARG A 154 -2.93 -6.22 -15.63
C ARG A 154 -2.60 -6.04 -14.17
N ALA A 155 -2.84 -7.08 -13.39
CA ALA A 155 -2.41 -7.16 -11.99
C ALA A 155 -1.98 -8.60 -11.69
N ARG A 156 -0.97 -8.75 -10.85
CA ARG A 156 -0.41 -10.06 -10.52
C ARG A 156 -0.03 -10.14 -9.05
N LEU A 157 -0.39 -11.24 -8.42
CA LEU A 157 0.05 -11.53 -7.06
C LEU A 157 1.55 -11.85 -7.07
N LEU A 158 2.32 -11.12 -6.26
CA LEU A 158 3.76 -11.30 -6.10
C LEU A 158 4.09 -12.13 -4.87
N HIS A 159 3.30 -12.00 -3.83
CA HIS A 159 3.45 -12.71 -2.58
C HIS A 159 2.09 -12.98 -1.96
N ALA A 160 1.81 -14.22 -1.62
CA ALA A 160 0.59 -14.63 -0.93
C ALA A 160 0.83 -14.71 0.57
N ALA A 161 -0.21 -14.50 1.36
CA ALA A 161 -0.15 -14.79 2.78
C ALA A 161 0.18 -16.29 2.97
N VAL A 162 1.04 -16.57 3.94
CA VAL A 162 1.32 -17.99 4.28
C VAL A 162 0.04 -18.57 4.88
N PRO A 163 -0.48 -19.69 4.35
CA PRO A 163 -1.62 -20.36 4.95
C PRO A 163 -1.29 -20.76 6.39
N ARG A 164 -2.16 -20.42 7.31
CA ARG A 164 -2.05 -20.85 8.71
C ARG A 164 -2.53 -22.29 8.87
#